data_1f02803a0075f0b19f6d85255e0899dd
#
_entry.id   1f02803a0075f0b19f6d85255e0899dd
#
_cell.length_a   1.000
_cell.length_b   1.000
_cell.length_c   1.000
_cell.angle_alpha   90.00
_cell.angle_beta   90.00
_cell.angle_gamma   90.00
#
_symmetry.space_group_name_H-M   'P 1'
#
loop_
_entity.id
_entity.type
_entity.pdbx_description
1 polymer ?
#
loop_
_entity_poly.entity_id
_entity_poly.type
_entity_poly.pdbx_seq_one_letter_code
_entity_poly.pdbx_strand_id
1 'polypeptide(L)'
;MRMYDLILKKRQGKPLTKDEIQWMIREYTDGRIPDYQMSALLMAICFQGLDKEETYELTMAMARSGEMLDLSQIQGIKVDKHSTGGVGDKTSLALTPIVASLGIPVAKMSGRGLGQIGRAHV
;
A
#
# COMPACT_ATOMS: atom_id res chain seq x y z
N MET A 1 11.17 21.60 -1.63
CA MET A 1 11.39 20.25 -2.17
C MET A 1 10.76 20.20 -3.55
N ARG A 2 11.39 19.58 -4.54
CA ARG A 2 10.84 19.47 -5.91
C ARG A 2 10.89 18.00 -6.33
N MET A 3 9.86 17.55 -7.02
CA MET A 3 9.77 16.15 -7.50
C MET A 3 10.96 15.75 -8.39
N TYR A 4 11.44 16.69 -9.22
CA TYR A 4 12.64 16.50 -10.05
C TYR A 4 13.86 16.05 -9.24
N ASP A 5 14.08 16.65 -8.07
CA ASP A 5 15.24 16.33 -7.22
C ASP A 5 15.16 14.90 -6.66
N LEU A 6 13.95 14.45 -6.29
CA LEU A 6 13.69 13.10 -5.82
C LEU A 6 13.93 12.06 -6.93
N ILE A 7 13.41 12.34 -8.13
CA ILE A 7 13.60 11.49 -9.31
C ILE A 7 15.10 11.35 -9.62
N LEU A 8 15.83 12.46 -9.64
CA LEU A 8 17.26 12.45 -9.93
C LEU A 8 18.05 11.69 -8.85
N LYS A 9 17.73 11.94 -7.59
CA LYS A 9 18.32 11.25 -6.44
C LYS A 9 18.12 9.73 -6.52
N LYS A 10 16.88 9.29 -6.75
CA LYS A 10 16.56 7.86 -6.86
C LYS A 10 17.20 7.22 -8.09
N ARG A 11 17.18 7.88 -9.24
CA ARG A 11 17.87 7.42 -10.45
C ARG A 11 19.36 7.18 -10.22
N GLN A 12 20.00 7.96 -9.33
CA GLN A 12 21.40 7.78 -8.96
C GLN A 12 21.64 6.64 -7.93
N GLY A 13 20.60 5.89 -7.57
CA GLY A 13 20.70 4.82 -6.58
C GLY A 13 20.78 5.30 -5.12
N LYS A 14 20.49 6.59 -4.87
CA LYS A 14 20.51 7.12 -3.51
C LYS A 14 19.14 6.91 -2.83
N PRO A 15 19.13 6.54 -1.55
CA PRO A 15 17.88 6.33 -0.82
C PRO A 15 17.13 7.66 -0.61
N LEU A 16 15.81 7.58 -0.65
CA LEU A 16 14.93 8.69 -0.27
C LEU A 16 14.79 8.73 1.25
N THR A 17 14.78 9.93 1.80
CA THR A 17 14.53 10.09 3.24
C THR A 17 13.05 9.97 3.56
N LYS A 18 12.74 9.72 4.82
CA LYS A 18 11.38 9.73 5.36
C LYS A 18 10.59 10.99 4.96
N ASP A 19 11.19 12.16 5.16
CA ASP A 19 10.53 13.43 4.88
C ASP A 19 10.26 13.62 3.38
N GLU A 20 11.17 13.13 2.52
CA GLU A 20 10.99 13.14 1.06
C GLU A 20 9.84 12.23 0.65
N ILE A 21 9.75 11.03 1.22
CA ILE A 21 8.68 10.07 0.94
C ILE A 21 7.33 10.62 1.42
N GLN A 22 7.26 11.12 2.64
CA GLN A 22 6.01 11.67 3.19
C GLN A 22 5.55 12.91 2.41
N TRP A 23 6.48 13.79 2.03
CA TRP A 23 6.18 14.95 1.22
C TRP A 23 5.64 14.54 -0.16
N MET A 24 6.30 13.60 -0.81
CA MET A 24 5.91 13.11 -2.14
C MET A 24 4.47 12.53 -2.13
N ILE A 25 4.16 11.65 -1.18
CA ILE A 25 2.84 11.03 -1.08
C ILE A 25 1.78 12.11 -0.82
N ARG A 26 2.00 13.01 0.14
CA ARG A 26 1.06 14.09 0.44
C ARG A 26 0.80 14.98 -0.77
N GLU A 27 1.86 15.47 -1.42
CA GLU A 27 1.72 16.38 -2.55
C GLU A 27 1.07 15.71 -3.77
N TYR A 28 1.30 14.40 -3.94
CA TYR A 28 0.66 13.64 -5.00
C TYR A 28 -0.82 13.39 -4.72
N THR A 29 -1.19 12.97 -3.51
CA THR A 29 -2.59 12.75 -3.13
C THR A 29 -3.40 14.04 -3.14
N ASP A 30 -2.77 15.18 -2.86
CA ASP A 30 -3.38 16.51 -2.96
C ASP A 30 -3.44 17.05 -4.42
N GLY A 31 -2.97 16.29 -5.40
CA GLY A 31 -3.00 16.67 -6.82
C GLY A 31 -1.98 17.74 -7.24
N ARG A 32 -0.99 18.06 -6.38
CA ARG A 32 0.05 19.03 -6.67
C ARG A 32 1.22 18.47 -7.47
N ILE A 33 1.41 17.16 -7.46
CA ILE A 33 2.40 16.47 -8.31
C ILE A 33 1.64 15.79 -9.46
N PRO A 34 1.98 16.11 -10.71
CA PRO A 34 1.33 15.51 -11.87
C PRO A 34 1.78 14.05 -12.08
N ASP A 35 0.91 13.24 -12.67
CA ASP A 35 1.10 11.81 -12.87
C ASP A 35 2.39 11.45 -13.59
N TYR A 36 2.82 12.26 -14.57
CA TYR A 36 4.04 11.97 -15.32
C TYR A 36 5.30 12.05 -14.44
N GLN A 37 5.32 12.94 -13.43
CA GLN A 37 6.43 13.03 -12.48
C GLN A 37 6.41 11.85 -11.51
N MET A 38 5.25 11.46 -11.03
CA MET A 38 5.10 10.27 -10.20
C MET A 38 5.51 9.01 -10.98
N SER A 39 5.07 8.86 -12.23
CA SER A 39 5.46 7.74 -13.09
C SER A 39 6.97 7.67 -13.29
N ALA A 40 7.64 8.81 -13.49
CA ALA A 40 9.10 8.85 -13.62
C ALA A 40 9.82 8.39 -12.33
N LEU A 41 9.31 8.79 -11.16
CA LEU A 41 9.86 8.31 -9.89
C LEU A 41 9.62 6.82 -9.69
N LEU A 42 8.43 6.32 -9.97
CA LEU A 42 8.11 4.89 -9.87
C LEU A 42 9.00 4.05 -10.76
N MET A 43 9.32 4.52 -11.97
CA MET A 43 10.29 3.84 -12.84
C MET A 43 11.71 3.88 -12.27
N ALA A 44 12.13 5.00 -11.67
CA ALA A 44 13.43 5.07 -11.00
C ALA A 44 13.50 4.08 -9.81
N ILE A 45 12.41 3.96 -9.04
CA ILE A 45 12.28 2.96 -7.96
C ILE A 45 12.32 1.54 -8.52
N CYS A 46 11.64 1.28 -9.65
CA CYS A 46 11.62 -0.04 -10.27
C CYS A 46 13.04 -0.51 -10.66
N PHE A 47 13.87 0.39 -11.17
CA PHE A 47 15.25 0.07 -11.57
C PHE A 47 16.23 -0.01 -10.40
N GLN A 48 16.06 0.83 -9.38
CA GLN A 48 17.02 0.95 -8.27
C GLN A 48 16.60 0.16 -7.01
N GLY A 49 15.34 -0.25 -6.94
CA GLY A 49 14.76 -0.85 -5.75
C GLY A 49 14.52 0.16 -4.62
N LEU A 50 14.04 -0.33 -3.51
CA LEU A 50 13.90 0.37 -2.23
C LEU A 50 14.64 -0.41 -1.17
N ASP A 51 15.30 0.26 -0.25
CA ASP A 51 15.80 -0.38 0.95
C ASP A 51 14.67 -0.64 1.97
N LYS A 52 15.02 -1.22 3.12
CA LYS A 52 14.02 -1.58 4.14
C LYS A 52 13.35 -0.35 4.76
N GLU A 53 14.10 0.71 4.96
CA GLU A 53 13.61 1.94 5.56
C GLU A 53 12.71 2.69 4.58
N GLU A 54 13.14 2.85 3.34
CA GLU A 54 12.32 3.40 2.26
C GLU A 54 11.00 2.64 2.08
N THR A 55 11.08 1.30 2.08
CA THR A 55 9.89 0.43 1.95
C THR A 55 8.92 0.65 3.10
N TYR A 56 9.43 0.70 4.33
CA TYR A 56 8.62 0.95 5.52
C TYR A 56 7.95 2.33 5.46
N GLU A 57 8.74 3.38 5.22
CA GLU A 57 8.23 4.76 5.21
C GLU A 57 7.24 4.98 4.06
N LEU A 58 7.48 4.40 2.88
CA LEU A 58 6.53 4.47 1.76
C LEU A 58 5.22 3.75 2.09
N THR A 59 5.30 2.56 2.65
CA THR A 59 4.11 1.79 3.08
C THR A 59 3.30 2.58 4.09
N MET A 60 3.96 3.14 5.11
CA MET A 60 3.27 3.91 6.15
C MET A 60 2.71 5.24 5.63
N ALA A 61 3.43 5.92 4.74
CA ALA A 61 2.93 7.15 4.13
C ALA A 61 1.68 6.89 3.27
N MET A 62 1.70 5.82 2.47
CA MET A 62 0.54 5.41 1.67
C MET A 62 -0.64 5.00 2.55
N ALA A 63 -0.42 4.19 3.58
CA ALA A 63 -1.47 3.78 4.50
C ALA A 63 -2.15 4.97 5.19
N ARG A 64 -1.38 6.00 5.56
CA ARG A 64 -1.87 7.20 6.24
C ARG A 64 -2.43 8.27 5.31
N SER A 65 -2.25 8.14 4.00
CA SER A 65 -2.75 9.10 3.02
C SER A 65 -4.24 8.92 2.71
N GLY A 66 -4.82 7.76 3.06
CA GLY A 66 -6.23 7.46 2.88
C GLY A 66 -7.01 7.39 4.20
N GLU A 67 -8.27 7.04 4.10
CA GLU A 67 -9.10 6.78 5.27
C GLU A 67 -8.63 5.53 6.00
N MET A 68 -8.51 5.64 7.31
CA MET A 68 -8.15 4.52 8.18
C MET A 68 -9.36 4.12 9.03
N LEU A 69 -9.68 2.83 9.02
CA LEU A 69 -10.72 2.30 9.89
C LEU A 69 -10.22 2.19 11.33
N ASP A 70 -10.93 2.82 12.24
CA ASP A 70 -10.69 2.64 13.68
C ASP A 70 -11.46 1.41 14.19
N LEU A 71 -10.72 0.34 14.41
CA LEU A 71 -11.22 -0.92 14.95
C LEU A 71 -10.92 -1.07 16.45
N SER A 72 -10.56 0.00 17.14
CA SER A 72 -10.15 -0.02 18.56
C SER A 72 -11.25 -0.54 19.48
N GLN A 73 -12.52 -0.33 19.12
CA GLN A 73 -13.67 -0.78 19.90
C GLN A 73 -13.89 -2.31 19.85
N ILE A 74 -13.32 -3.00 18.89
CA ILE A 74 -13.39 -4.45 18.79
C ILE A 74 -12.29 -5.03 19.68
N GLN A 75 -12.66 -5.80 20.68
CA GLN A 75 -11.69 -6.44 21.56
C GLN A 75 -10.90 -7.54 20.85
N GLY A 76 -9.65 -7.74 21.29
CA GLY A 76 -8.76 -8.76 20.73
C GLY A 76 -7.89 -8.26 19.57
N ILE A 77 -6.99 -9.10 19.14
CA ILE A 77 -6.10 -8.86 18.00
C ILE A 77 -6.89 -9.12 16.71
N LYS A 78 -7.07 -8.08 15.91
CA LYS A 78 -7.70 -8.21 14.59
C LYS A 78 -6.68 -8.74 13.61
N VAL A 79 -7.10 -9.71 12.81
CA VAL A 79 -6.25 -10.31 11.79
C VAL A 79 -6.83 -10.08 10.40
N ASP A 80 -5.97 -9.97 9.43
CA ASP A 80 -6.32 -10.01 8.01
C ASP A 80 -5.41 -11.00 7.27
N LYS A 81 -5.86 -11.48 6.13
CA LYS A 81 -5.09 -12.31 5.23
C LYS A 81 -5.01 -11.64 3.89
N HIS A 82 -3.81 -11.26 3.50
CA HIS A 82 -3.57 -10.70 2.18
C HIS A 82 -3.70 -11.79 1.11
N SER A 83 -4.43 -11.46 0.02
CA SER A 83 -4.44 -12.31 -1.16
C SER A 83 -3.21 -12.02 -2.00
N THR A 84 -2.51 -13.07 -2.44
CA THR A 84 -1.37 -12.94 -3.35
C THR A 84 -1.77 -12.60 -4.79
N GLY A 85 -3.09 -12.49 -5.04
CA GLY A 85 -3.65 -12.09 -6.35
C GLY A 85 -3.66 -13.21 -7.40
N GLY A 86 -4.13 -12.89 -8.58
CA GLY A 86 -4.03 -13.66 -9.80
C GLY A 86 -4.98 -14.85 -9.92
N VAL A 87 -4.79 -15.91 -9.21
CA VAL A 87 -5.55 -17.14 -9.41
C VAL A 87 -6.25 -17.58 -8.12
N GLY A 88 -7.58 -17.40 -8.10
CA GLY A 88 -8.46 -18.10 -7.17
C GLY A 88 -8.30 -17.74 -5.69
N ASP A 89 -8.89 -16.65 -5.24
CA ASP A 89 -8.96 -16.26 -3.83
C ASP A 89 -10.05 -17.05 -3.03
N LYS A 90 -10.42 -18.21 -3.51
CA LYS A 90 -11.37 -19.13 -2.87
C LYS A 90 -10.97 -19.45 -1.45
N THR A 91 -9.66 -19.56 -1.20
CA THR A 91 -9.12 -19.83 0.13
C THR A 91 -9.46 -18.73 1.13
N SER A 92 -9.52 -17.45 0.73
CA SER A 92 -9.91 -16.37 1.62
C SER A 92 -11.37 -16.46 2.05
N LEU A 93 -12.25 -16.89 1.14
CA LEU A 93 -13.68 -17.08 1.44
C LEU A 93 -13.90 -18.19 2.48
N ALA A 94 -13.11 -19.27 2.43
CA ALA A 94 -13.19 -20.36 3.38
C ALA A 94 -12.45 -20.04 4.69
N LEU A 95 -11.27 -19.40 4.58
CA LEU A 95 -10.41 -19.16 5.74
C LEU A 95 -11.01 -18.14 6.72
N THR A 96 -11.64 -17.09 6.20
CA THR A 96 -12.20 -16.00 7.03
C THR A 96 -13.24 -16.53 8.04
N PRO A 97 -14.28 -17.26 7.64
CA PRO A 97 -15.24 -17.80 8.61
C PRO A 97 -14.64 -18.88 9.53
N ILE A 98 -13.66 -19.66 9.07
CA ILE A 98 -12.97 -20.63 9.91
C ILE A 98 -12.21 -19.93 11.04
N VAL A 99 -11.43 -18.91 10.73
CA VAL A 99 -10.69 -18.14 11.74
C VAL A 99 -11.64 -17.40 12.68
N ALA A 100 -12.72 -16.83 12.16
CA ALA A 100 -13.74 -16.16 12.98
C ALA A 100 -14.45 -17.13 13.93
N SER A 101 -14.69 -18.38 13.52
CA SER A 101 -15.30 -19.42 14.38
C SER A 101 -14.44 -19.78 15.59
N LEU A 102 -13.13 -19.51 15.53
CA LEU A 102 -12.21 -19.66 16.66
C LEU A 102 -12.20 -18.47 17.62
N GLY A 103 -13.10 -17.50 17.42
CA GLY A 103 -13.22 -16.30 18.25
C GLY A 103 -12.19 -15.21 17.93
N ILE A 104 -11.50 -15.31 16.80
CA ILE A 104 -10.52 -14.31 16.36
C ILE A 104 -11.21 -13.31 15.43
N PRO A 105 -11.24 -12.00 15.75
CA PRO A 105 -11.80 -10.98 14.88
C PRO A 105 -11.05 -10.90 13.56
N VAL A 106 -11.75 -11.01 12.43
CA VAL A 106 -11.16 -10.91 11.09
C VAL A 106 -11.65 -9.62 10.42
N ALA A 107 -10.72 -8.73 10.14
CA ALA A 107 -10.98 -7.46 9.46
C ALA A 107 -10.60 -7.60 7.97
N LYS A 108 -11.34 -8.40 7.21
CA LYS A 108 -11.03 -8.69 5.81
C LYS A 108 -11.46 -7.57 4.89
N MET A 109 -10.48 -6.96 4.23
CA MET A 109 -10.72 -6.09 3.09
C MET A 109 -10.31 -6.79 1.80
N SER A 110 -11.03 -6.54 0.72
CA SER A 110 -10.66 -7.07 -0.59
C SER A 110 -10.92 -6.07 -1.70
N GLY A 111 -10.09 -6.12 -2.72
CA GLY A 111 -10.20 -5.30 -3.90
C GLY A 111 -10.02 -6.11 -5.18
N ARG A 112 -10.28 -5.48 -6.32
CA ARG A 112 -10.08 -6.07 -7.62
C ARG A 112 -8.59 -6.13 -7.95
N GLY A 113 -8.11 -7.29 -8.42
CA GLY A 113 -6.78 -7.39 -9.00
C GLY A 113 -6.73 -6.83 -10.43
N LEU A 114 -5.58 -6.30 -10.83
CA LEU A 114 -5.35 -5.85 -12.21
C LEU A 114 -5.60 -7.01 -13.19
N GLY A 115 -6.39 -6.75 -14.26
CA GLY A 115 -6.70 -7.72 -15.29
C GLY A 115 -7.74 -8.78 -14.91
N GLN A 116 -8.38 -8.70 -13.76
CA GLN A 116 -9.44 -9.64 -13.35
C GLN A 116 -10.80 -8.97 -13.30
N ILE A 117 -11.80 -9.66 -13.85
CA ILE A 117 -13.20 -9.27 -13.77
C ILE A 117 -13.78 -9.76 -12.45
N GLY A 118 -14.22 -8.80 -11.64
CA GLY A 118 -15.13 -9.00 -10.53
C GLY A 118 -14.68 -9.91 -9.40
N ARG A 119 -14.23 -9.32 -8.31
CA ARG A 119 -14.45 -9.87 -6.98
C ARG A 119 -15.71 -9.24 -6.40
N ALA A 120 -16.56 -10.08 -5.81
CA ALA A 120 -17.60 -9.56 -4.94
C ALA A 120 -16.93 -8.75 -3.82
N HIS A 121 -17.32 -7.52 -3.67
CA HIS A 121 -17.04 -6.78 -2.45
C HIS A 121 -17.95 -7.38 -1.36
N VAL A 122 -17.34 -7.86 -0.31
CA VAL A 122 -18.06 -8.24 0.90
C VAL A 122 -17.92 -7.10 1.88
#